data_9935c7a07ea6df9f92a575872bda8282
#
_entry.id   9935c7a07ea6df9f92a575872bda8282
#
_cell.length_a   1.000
_cell.length_b   1.000
_cell.length_c   1.000
_cell.angle_alpha   90.00
_cell.angle_beta   90.00
_cell.angle_gamma   90.00
#
_symmetry.space_group_name_H-M   'P 1'
#
loop_
_entity.id
_entity.type
_entity.pdbx_description
1 polymer ?
#
loop_
_entity_poly.entity_id
_entity_poly.type
_entity_poly.pdbx_seq_one_letter_code
_entity_poly.pdbx_strand_id
1 'polypeptide(L)'
;RMSAGDLNAYVALIGFAGGVATGTFFLKKGFSLGRAYETKKANGMVLPIALIVLLIIGVATGAYAASTEGPGSMHAPIAISLIVALIIGIIAQMSRMCFAGSIRDVILMKNFDLISIIGALFVVMLIYNIATGNFHLSFSGQPIAHSQHLWNILGMYVVGFGAVLAGGCPLRQLILAGQGSSDSTVTFLGMLLGAAFAHNFGLAGAAAKAATETEAAVAGGPATAGKAAVIACIIVLF
;
A
#
# COMPACT_ATOMS: atom_id res chain seq x y z
N ARG A 1 -4.94 8.39 6.57
CA ARG A 1 -5.96 9.19 5.91
C ARG A 1 -7.31 9.00 6.60
N MET A 2 -7.83 7.77 6.74
CA MET A 2 -9.09 7.50 7.47
C MET A 2 -9.09 8.10 8.87
N SER A 3 -8.02 7.91 9.65
CA SER A 3 -7.88 8.48 11.00
C SER A 3 -7.75 10.01 11.03
N ALA A 4 -7.48 10.65 9.90
CA ALA A 4 -7.47 12.10 9.75
C ALA A 4 -8.81 12.65 9.21
N GLY A 5 -9.83 11.80 9.01
CA GLY A 5 -11.17 12.22 8.56
C GLY A 5 -11.35 12.27 7.03
N ASP A 6 -10.45 11.69 6.25
CA ASP A 6 -10.59 11.62 4.80
C ASP A 6 -11.67 10.61 4.39
N LEU A 7 -12.82 11.08 3.96
CA LEU A 7 -13.93 10.23 3.53
C LEU A 7 -13.64 9.46 2.24
N ASN A 8 -12.73 9.96 1.36
CA ASN A 8 -12.31 9.20 0.17
C ASN A 8 -11.58 7.90 0.55
N ALA A 9 -10.89 7.88 1.70
CA ALA A 9 -10.21 6.69 2.18
C ALA A 9 -11.18 5.61 2.67
N TYR A 10 -12.36 5.99 3.21
CA TYR A 10 -13.41 5.03 3.57
C TYR A 10 -14.06 4.43 2.32
N VAL A 11 -14.29 5.24 1.28
CA VAL A 11 -14.77 4.75 -0.02
C VAL A 11 -13.76 3.75 -0.64
N ALA A 12 -12.48 4.07 -0.58
CA ALA A 12 -11.41 3.19 -1.03
C ALA A 12 -11.35 1.86 -0.23
N LEU A 13 -11.62 1.92 1.09
CA LEU A 13 -11.67 0.73 1.94
C LEU A 13 -12.80 -0.24 1.51
N ILE A 14 -13.95 0.27 1.07
CA ILE A 14 -15.04 -0.58 0.55
C ILE A 14 -14.55 -1.38 -0.67
N GLY A 15 -13.85 -0.73 -1.60
CA GLY A 15 -13.25 -1.41 -2.74
C GLY A 15 -12.24 -2.48 -2.31
N PHE A 16 -11.34 -2.13 -1.40
CA PHE A 16 -10.34 -3.06 -0.87
C PHE A 16 -10.97 -4.27 -0.20
N ALA A 17 -11.96 -4.06 0.68
CA ALA A 17 -12.66 -5.15 1.36
C ALA A 17 -13.42 -6.04 0.38
N GLY A 18 -14.06 -5.46 -0.65
CA GLY A 18 -14.70 -6.20 -1.73
C GLY A 18 -13.72 -7.08 -2.51
N GLY A 19 -12.54 -6.54 -2.86
CA GLY A 19 -11.48 -7.29 -3.52
C GLY A 19 -10.95 -8.45 -2.66
N VAL A 20 -10.71 -8.19 -1.37
CA VAL A 20 -10.31 -9.24 -0.43
C VAL A 20 -11.37 -10.33 -0.29
N ALA A 21 -12.65 -9.94 -0.20
CA ALA A 21 -13.76 -10.91 -0.12
C ALA A 21 -13.83 -11.80 -1.36
N THR A 22 -13.69 -11.20 -2.55
CA THR A 22 -13.67 -11.95 -3.82
C THR A 22 -12.48 -12.91 -3.87
N GLY A 23 -11.26 -12.45 -3.58
CA GLY A 23 -10.08 -13.31 -3.54
C GLY A 23 -10.23 -14.46 -2.53
N THR A 24 -10.83 -14.16 -1.36
CA THR A 24 -11.12 -15.17 -0.34
C THR A 24 -12.12 -16.22 -0.83
N PHE A 25 -13.10 -15.81 -1.61
CA PHE A 25 -14.05 -16.75 -2.23
C PHE A 25 -13.35 -17.71 -3.22
N PHE A 26 -12.43 -17.19 -4.04
CA PHE A 26 -11.62 -18.04 -4.93
C PHE A 26 -10.73 -19.01 -4.16
N LEU A 27 -10.09 -18.55 -3.06
CA LEU A 27 -9.31 -19.43 -2.18
C LEU A 27 -10.16 -20.56 -1.60
N LYS A 28 -11.41 -20.28 -1.17
CA LYS A 28 -12.35 -21.32 -0.69
C LYS A 28 -12.68 -22.36 -1.76
N LYS A 29 -12.67 -21.99 -3.02
CA LYS A 29 -12.87 -22.90 -4.15
C LYS A 29 -11.61 -23.69 -4.56
N GLY A 30 -10.51 -23.54 -3.80
CA GLY A 30 -9.26 -24.23 -4.04
C GLY A 30 -8.35 -23.54 -5.07
N PHE A 31 -8.64 -22.30 -5.47
CA PHE A 31 -7.76 -21.55 -6.34
C PHE A 31 -6.47 -21.18 -5.58
N SER A 32 -5.32 -21.49 -6.18
CA SER A 32 -4.00 -21.15 -5.64
C SER A 32 -3.07 -20.82 -6.80
N LEU A 33 -2.25 -19.79 -6.65
CA LEU A 33 -1.20 -19.45 -7.63
C LEU A 33 -0.01 -20.41 -7.63
N GLY A 34 -0.08 -21.49 -6.87
CA GLY A 34 0.97 -22.49 -6.75
C GLY A 34 1.59 -22.51 -5.35
N ARG A 35 2.58 -23.37 -5.17
CA ARG A 35 3.29 -23.52 -3.90
C ARG A 35 4.59 -22.74 -3.92
N ALA A 36 4.95 -22.15 -2.78
CA ALA A 36 6.29 -21.64 -2.55
C ALA A 36 7.31 -22.77 -2.64
N TYR A 37 8.39 -22.56 -3.38
CA TYR A 37 9.50 -23.51 -3.42
C TYR A 37 10.51 -23.16 -2.35
N GLU A 38 10.96 -24.16 -1.60
CA GLU A 38 12.10 -24.00 -0.69
C GLU A 38 13.35 -23.70 -1.50
N THR A 39 13.94 -22.54 -1.26
CA THR A 39 15.20 -22.14 -1.87
C THR A 39 16.35 -22.25 -0.87
N LYS A 40 17.59 -22.34 -1.37
CA LYS A 40 18.77 -22.32 -0.50
C LYS A 40 18.79 -21.01 0.30
N LYS A 41 19.21 -21.07 1.57
CA LYS A 41 19.30 -19.90 2.46
C LYS A 41 20.07 -18.72 1.84
N ALA A 42 21.09 -19.01 1.04
CA ALA A 42 21.86 -18.00 0.33
C ALA A 42 20.99 -17.17 -0.63
N ASN A 43 20.05 -17.78 -1.34
CA ASN A 43 19.17 -17.07 -2.28
C ASN A 43 18.21 -16.14 -1.54
N GLY A 44 17.73 -16.53 -0.36
CA GLY A 44 16.87 -15.68 0.46
C GLY A 44 17.58 -14.42 1.00
N MET A 45 18.90 -14.47 1.18
CA MET A 45 19.70 -13.33 1.66
C MET A 45 20.03 -12.31 0.57
N VAL A 46 19.85 -12.64 -0.71
CA VAL A 46 20.23 -11.75 -1.83
C VAL A 46 19.49 -10.42 -1.76
N LEU A 47 18.15 -10.44 -1.63
CA LEU A 47 17.38 -9.20 -1.61
C LEU A 47 17.67 -8.33 -0.37
N PRO A 48 17.65 -8.83 0.88
CA PRO A 48 18.00 -8.04 2.04
C PRO A 48 19.39 -7.40 1.93
N ILE A 49 20.39 -8.15 1.49
CA ILE A 49 21.75 -7.63 1.31
C ILE A 49 21.77 -6.56 0.20
N ALA A 50 21.14 -6.80 -0.93
CA ALA A 50 21.08 -5.84 -2.03
C ALA A 50 20.42 -4.52 -1.60
N LEU A 51 19.34 -4.57 -0.81
CA LEU A 51 18.67 -3.37 -0.31
C LEU A 51 19.55 -2.59 0.68
N ILE A 52 20.29 -3.29 1.56
CA ILE A 52 21.25 -2.65 2.48
C ILE A 52 22.38 -1.98 1.69
N VAL A 53 22.94 -2.66 0.71
CA VAL A 53 24.02 -2.13 -0.15
C VAL A 53 23.53 -0.89 -0.92
N LEU A 54 22.33 -0.95 -1.52
CA LEU A 54 21.72 0.18 -2.22
C LEU A 54 21.47 1.36 -1.29
N LEU A 55 21.01 1.10 -0.04
CA LEU A 55 20.84 2.13 0.95
C LEU A 55 22.15 2.81 1.29
N ILE A 56 23.22 2.04 1.56
CA ILE A 56 24.55 2.56 1.89
C ILE A 56 25.08 3.39 0.71
N ILE A 57 25.02 2.87 -0.52
CA ILE A 57 25.47 3.59 -1.70
C ILE A 57 24.68 4.87 -1.90
N GLY A 58 23.34 4.82 -1.80
CA GLY A 58 22.49 5.98 -1.99
C GLY A 58 22.74 7.08 -0.96
N VAL A 59 22.98 6.71 0.30
CA VAL A 59 23.35 7.69 1.36
C VAL A 59 24.76 8.24 1.13
N ALA A 60 25.74 7.40 0.81
CA ALA A 60 27.14 7.81 0.63
C ALA A 60 27.33 8.70 -0.61
N THR A 61 26.59 8.45 -1.68
CA THR A 61 26.66 9.22 -2.94
C THR A 61 25.74 10.44 -2.97
N GLY A 62 24.85 10.58 -1.97
CA GLY A 62 23.81 11.62 -2.00
C GLY A 62 22.78 11.42 -3.12
N ALA A 63 22.67 10.20 -3.68
CA ALA A 63 21.75 9.89 -4.78
C ALA A 63 20.27 10.00 -4.38
N TYR A 64 19.97 9.91 -3.08
CA TYR A 64 18.61 10.11 -2.57
C TYR A 64 18.33 11.60 -2.42
N ALA A 65 18.01 12.25 -3.53
CA ALA A 65 17.54 13.63 -3.50
C ALA A 65 16.11 13.67 -2.93
N ALA A 66 15.90 14.54 -1.95
CA ALA A 66 14.56 14.80 -1.45
C ALA A 66 13.78 15.61 -2.49
N SER A 67 12.46 15.38 -2.57
CA SER A 67 11.57 16.24 -3.35
C SER A 67 11.62 17.67 -2.80
N THR A 68 11.68 18.65 -3.69
CA THR A 68 11.66 20.08 -3.30
C THR A 68 10.26 20.59 -3.02
N GLU A 69 9.23 19.89 -3.54
CA GLU A 69 7.82 20.29 -3.43
C GLU A 69 6.92 19.11 -3.06
N GLY A 70 5.72 19.44 -2.57
CA GLY A 70 4.70 18.45 -2.22
C GLY A 70 5.02 17.65 -0.94
N PRO A 71 4.26 16.59 -0.66
CA PRO A 71 4.41 15.81 0.58
C PRO A 71 5.79 15.17 0.76
N GLY A 72 6.51 14.91 -0.34
CA GLY A 72 7.85 14.34 -0.33
C GLY A 72 8.94 15.30 0.17
N SER A 73 8.66 16.61 0.22
CA SER A 73 9.59 17.59 0.78
C SER A 73 9.61 17.59 2.31
N MET A 74 8.55 17.06 2.95
CA MET A 74 8.39 16.96 4.40
C MET A 74 8.99 15.63 4.91
N HIS A 75 10.30 15.43 4.68
CA HIS A 75 10.99 14.22 5.11
C HIS A 75 11.75 14.41 6.42
N ALA A 76 11.76 13.37 7.25
CA ALA A 76 12.61 13.33 8.43
C ALA A 76 14.07 13.04 8.05
N PRO A 77 15.05 13.40 8.91
CA PRO A 77 16.44 12.99 8.74
C PRO A 77 16.57 11.46 8.56
N ILE A 78 17.44 11.03 7.64
CA ILE A 78 17.60 9.63 7.26
C ILE A 78 17.84 8.71 8.47
N ALA A 79 18.68 9.15 9.43
CA ALA A 79 18.97 8.36 10.62
C ALA A 79 17.72 8.10 11.48
N ILE A 80 16.89 9.13 11.68
CA ILE A 80 15.65 9.00 12.45
C ILE A 80 14.68 8.08 11.70
N SER A 81 14.54 8.27 10.39
CA SER A 81 13.69 7.43 9.54
C SER A 81 14.09 5.95 9.59
N LEU A 82 15.39 5.64 9.58
CA LEU A 82 15.90 4.27 9.69
C LEU A 82 15.60 3.65 11.06
N ILE A 83 15.84 4.38 12.15
CA ILE A 83 15.56 3.87 13.51
C ILE A 83 14.07 3.56 13.65
N VAL A 84 13.21 4.50 13.24
CA VAL A 84 11.75 4.32 13.30
C VAL A 84 11.31 3.17 12.40
N ALA A 85 11.85 3.05 11.19
CA ALA A 85 11.53 1.95 10.27
C ALA A 85 11.94 0.59 10.84
N LEU A 86 13.08 0.49 11.51
CA LEU A 86 13.52 -0.74 12.19
C LEU A 86 12.54 -1.14 13.32
N ILE A 87 12.15 -0.19 14.16
CA ILE A 87 11.20 -0.44 15.25
C ILE A 87 9.85 -0.88 14.67
N ILE A 88 9.33 -0.18 13.68
CA ILE A 88 8.06 -0.53 13.01
C ILE A 88 8.17 -1.90 12.35
N GLY A 89 9.28 -2.20 11.68
CA GLY A 89 9.51 -3.49 11.04
C GLY A 89 9.48 -4.65 12.03
N ILE A 90 10.14 -4.50 13.19
CA ILE A 90 10.13 -5.51 14.28
C ILE A 90 8.70 -5.70 14.81
N ILE A 91 7.99 -4.62 15.14
CA ILE A 91 6.62 -4.69 15.67
C ILE A 91 5.67 -5.33 14.63
N ALA A 92 5.75 -4.91 13.38
CA ALA A 92 4.90 -5.43 12.30
C ALA A 92 5.17 -6.92 12.02
N GLN A 93 6.43 -7.37 12.18
CA GLN A 93 6.78 -8.78 12.07
C GLN A 93 6.27 -9.59 13.27
N MET A 94 6.46 -9.11 14.48
CA MET A 94 6.00 -9.80 15.70
C MET A 94 4.47 -9.92 15.75
N SER A 95 3.76 -8.86 15.35
CA SER A 95 2.29 -8.85 15.29
C SER A 95 1.71 -9.57 14.08
N ARG A 96 2.56 -10.01 13.13
CA ARG A 96 2.13 -10.57 11.83
C ARG A 96 1.14 -9.67 11.09
N MET A 97 1.24 -8.36 11.27
CA MET A 97 0.29 -7.39 10.75
C MET A 97 0.12 -7.52 9.23
N CYS A 98 -1.14 -7.66 8.80
CA CYS A 98 -1.51 -7.76 7.40
C CYS A 98 -2.93 -7.23 7.18
N PHE A 99 -3.07 -6.15 6.42
CA PHE A 99 -4.37 -5.54 6.16
C PHE A 99 -5.32 -6.45 5.36
N ALA A 100 -4.83 -7.10 4.31
CA ALA A 100 -5.65 -8.06 3.55
C ALA A 100 -5.92 -9.32 4.38
N GLY A 101 -4.92 -9.80 5.12
CA GLY A 101 -5.06 -10.96 6.00
C GLY A 101 -6.10 -10.75 7.09
N SER A 102 -6.20 -9.56 7.67
CA SER A 102 -7.19 -9.27 8.72
C SER A 102 -8.63 -9.46 8.24
N ILE A 103 -8.95 -8.95 7.06
CA ILE A 103 -10.30 -9.10 6.47
C ILE A 103 -10.51 -10.55 6.02
N ARG A 104 -9.51 -11.16 5.37
CA ARG A 104 -9.56 -12.57 4.95
C ARG A 104 -9.83 -13.51 6.13
N ASP A 105 -9.12 -13.34 7.22
CA ASP A 105 -9.20 -14.25 8.39
C ASP A 105 -10.55 -14.11 9.10
N VAL A 106 -11.15 -12.93 9.12
CA VAL A 106 -12.53 -12.74 9.59
C VAL A 106 -13.52 -13.50 8.69
N ILE A 107 -13.36 -13.43 7.36
CA ILE A 107 -14.27 -14.09 6.40
C ILE A 107 -14.10 -15.61 6.41
N LEU A 108 -12.84 -16.12 6.50
CA LEU A 108 -12.54 -17.55 6.42
C LEU A 108 -12.78 -18.27 7.75
N MET A 109 -12.27 -17.72 8.83
CA MET A 109 -12.11 -18.42 10.11
C MET A 109 -12.83 -17.72 11.26
N LYS A 110 -13.47 -16.55 11.00
CA LYS A 110 -14.05 -15.67 12.04
C LYS A 110 -13.01 -15.32 13.13
N ASN A 111 -11.74 -15.24 12.76
CA ASN A 111 -10.66 -14.82 13.66
C ASN A 111 -10.52 -13.29 13.59
N PHE A 112 -10.58 -12.64 14.76
CA PHE A 112 -10.55 -11.18 14.91
C PHE A 112 -9.20 -10.66 15.42
N ASP A 113 -8.18 -11.50 15.61
CA ASP A 113 -6.90 -11.09 16.20
C ASP A 113 -6.20 -10.02 15.36
N LEU A 114 -6.02 -10.26 14.05
CA LEU A 114 -5.35 -9.31 13.17
C LEU A 114 -6.15 -8.02 12.96
N ILE A 115 -7.48 -8.11 12.88
CA ILE A 115 -8.31 -6.91 12.68
C ILE A 115 -8.38 -6.07 13.95
N SER A 116 -8.25 -6.67 15.13
CA SER A 116 -8.18 -5.94 16.41
C SER A 116 -6.90 -5.12 16.53
N ILE A 117 -5.76 -5.65 16.04
CA ILE A 117 -4.49 -4.92 15.98
C ILE A 117 -4.62 -3.69 15.08
N ILE A 118 -5.22 -3.86 13.90
CA ILE A 118 -5.45 -2.76 12.95
C ILE A 118 -6.45 -1.75 13.54
N GLY A 119 -7.49 -2.22 14.23
CA GLY A 119 -8.44 -1.38 14.93
C GLY A 119 -7.79 -0.55 16.04
N ALA A 120 -6.93 -1.16 16.85
CA ALA A 120 -6.17 -0.45 17.88
C ALA A 120 -5.26 0.62 17.29
N LEU A 121 -4.53 0.28 16.21
CA LEU A 121 -3.71 1.24 15.47
C LEU A 121 -4.55 2.42 14.96
N PHE A 122 -5.71 2.13 14.37
CA PHE A 122 -6.64 3.16 13.88
C PHE A 122 -7.10 4.09 14.99
N VAL A 123 -7.50 3.54 16.15
CA VAL A 123 -7.99 4.32 17.30
C VAL A 123 -6.88 5.24 17.84
N VAL A 124 -5.67 4.72 18.03
CA VAL A 124 -4.53 5.52 18.50
C VAL A 124 -4.23 6.66 17.53
N MET A 125 -4.20 6.38 16.23
CA MET A 125 -3.98 7.39 15.19
C MET A 125 -5.12 8.40 15.10
N LEU A 126 -6.36 7.99 15.35
CA LEU A 126 -7.51 8.88 15.40
C LEU A 126 -7.41 9.86 16.59
N ILE A 127 -7.10 9.35 17.78
CA ILE A 127 -6.90 10.17 18.98
C ILE A 127 -5.76 11.18 18.74
N TYR A 128 -4.64 10.73 18.17
CA TYR A 128 -3.52 11.61 17.85
C TYR A 128 -3.92 12.72 16.87
N ASN A 129 -4.62 12.40 15.78
CA ASN A 129 -5.03 13.39 14.79
C ASN A 129 -6.05 14.40 15.37
N ILE A 130 -6.95 13.96 16.25
CA ILE A 130 -7.87 14.86 16.95
C ILE A 130 -7.09 15.78 17.91
N ALA A 131 -6.18 15.23 18.69
CA ALA A 131 -5.39 15.98 19.67
C ALA A 131 -4.45 17.02 19.01
N THR A 132 -3.94 16.73 17.80
CA THR A 132 -3.05 17.64 17.05
C THR A 132 -3.80 18.57 16.09
N GLY A 133 -5.15 18.51 16.06
CA GLY A 133 -5.95 19.34 15.15
C GLY A 133 -5.87 18.96 13.66
N ASN A 134 -5.31 17.79 13.35
CA ASN A 134 -5.18 17.29 11.98
C ASN A 134 -6.39 16.48 11.51
N PHE A 135 -7.47 16.46 12.29
CA PHE A 135 -8.70 15.74 11.93
C PHE A 135 -9.66 16.67 11.19
N HIS A 136 -9.89 16.40 9.90
CA HIS A 136 -10.84 17.14 9.07
C HIS A 136 -11.74 16.16 8.32
N LEU A 137 -12.99 16.03 8.78
CA LEU A 137 -13.97 15.13 8.14
C LEU A 137 -14.51 15.77 6.85
N SER A 138 -13.93 15.40 5.70
CA SER A 138 -14.29 15.98 4.40
C SER A 138 -13.95 15.05 3.25
N PHE A 139 -14.68 15.25 2.12
CA PHE A 139 -14.29 14.70 0.81
C PHE A 139 -13.35 15.62 0.03
N SER A 140 -13.34 16.92 0.34
CA SER A 140 -12.56 17.94 -0.36
C SER A 140 -11.42 18.45 0.50
N GLY A 141 -10.37 19.01 -0.12
CA GLY A 141 -9.24 19.60 0.59
C GLY A 141 -8.32 18.58 1.28
N GLN A 142 -8.51 17.29 1.05
CA GLN A 142 -7.67 16.24 1.63
C GLN A 142 -6.39 16.07 0.79
N PRO A 143 -5.21 15.96 1.42
CA PRO A 143 -3.96 15.76 0.70
C PRO A 143 -3.97 14.42 -0.04
N ILE A 144 -3.49 14.43 -1.30
CA ILE A 144 -3.34 13.23 -2.14
C ILE A 144 -4.67 12.48 -2.39
N ALA A 145 -5.80 13.16 -2.30
CA ALA A 145 -7.12 12.61 -2.56
C ALA A 145 -7.66 13.10 -3.90
N HIS A 146 -8.55 12.31 -4.48
CA HIS A 146 -9.36 12.72 -5.62
C HIS A 146 -10.81 12.24 -5.46
N SER A 147 -11.74 12.92 -6.09
CA SER A 147 -13.18 12.69 -5.96
C SER A 147 -13.75 11.65 -6.95
N GLN A 148 -12.93 11.02 -7.76
CA GLN A 148 -13.39 9.98 -8.69
C GLN A 148 -13.63 8.64 -7.93
N HIS A 149 -14.72 8.59 -7.15
CA HIS A 149 -15.01 7.50 -6.21
C HIS A 149 -15.07 6.12 -6.88
N LEU A 150 -15.65 6.03 -8.08
CA LEU A 150 -15.69 4.75 -8.81
C LEU A 150 -14.29 4.19 -9.05
N TRP A 151 -13.35 5.03 -9.45
CA TRP A 151 -11.97 4.62 -9.71
C TRP A 151 -11.19 4.34 -8.42
N ASN A 152 -11.53 5.01 -7.32
CA ASN A 152 -11.04 4.68 -5.99
C ASN A 152 -11.47 3.26 -5.58
N ILE A 153 -12.75 2.92 -5.77
CA ILE A 153 -13.29 1.59 -5.46
C ILE A 153 -12.65 0.52 -6.34
N LEU A 154 -12.64 0.72 -7.66
CA LEU A 154 -12.11 -0.27 -8.61
C LEU A 154 -10.59 -0.48 -8.42
N GLY A 155 -9.83 0.59 -8.26
CA GLY A 155 -8.38 0.48 -8.02
C GLY A 155 -8.08 -0.26 -6.73
N MET A 156 -8.76 0.07 -5.64
CA MET A 156 -8.57 -0.62 -4.36
C MET A 156 -9.13 -2.05 -4.36
N TYR A 157 -10.14 -2.32 -5.18
CA TYR A 157 -10.62 -3.68 -5.42
C TYR A 157 -9.52 -4.56 -6.05
N VAL A 158 -8.83 -4.06 -7.08
CA VAL A 158 -7.68 -4.74 -7.69
C VAL A 158 -6.57 -4.99 -6.66
N VAL A 159 -6.27 -3.99 -5.82
CA VAL A 159 -5.26 -4.13 -4.76
C VAL A 159 -5.68 -5.19 -3.73
N GLY A 160 -6.93 -5.17 -3.29
CA GLY A 160 -7.45 -6.14 -2.32
C GLY A 160 -7.44 -7.57 -2.86
N PHE A 161 -7.91 -7.76 -4.09
CA PHE A 161 -7.95 -9.07 -4.74
C PHE A 161 -6.52 -9.57 -4.99
N GLY A 162 -5.66 -8.77 -5.59
CA GLY A 162 -4.25 -9.12 -5.83
C GLY A 162 -3.48 -9.44 -4.54
N ALA A 163 -3.74 -8.71 -3.45
CA ALA A 163 -3.13 -8.99 -2.15
C ALA A 163 -3.50 -10.37 -1.58
N VAL A 164 -4.74 -10.82 -1.79
CA VAL A 164 -5.15 -12.17 -1.38
C VAL A 164 -4.48 -13.23 -2.23
N LEU A 165 -4.42 -13.05 -3.55
CA LEU A 165 -3.75 -13.98 -4.47
C LEU A 165 -2.24 -14.05 -4.19
N ALA A 166 -1.60 -12.93 -3.88
CA ALA A 166 -0.19 -12.87 -3.51
C ALA A 166 0.10 -13.41 -2.09
N GLY A 167 -0.93 -13.84 -1.34
CA GLY A 167 -0.77 -14.38 0.00
C GLY A 167 -0.56 -13.37 1.11
N GLY A 168 -0.64 -12.06 0.83
CA GLY A 168 -0.51 -11.01 1.83
C GLY A 168 -0.55 -9.60 1.24
N CYS A 169 -0.87 -8.61 2.07
CA CYS A 169 -0.85 -7.21 1.64
C CYS A 169 0.59 -6.73 1.33
N PRO A 170 0.76 -5.62 0.60
CA PRO A 170 2.09 -5.09 0.26
C PRO A 170 3.05 -4.97 1.45
N LEU A 171 2.56 -4.50 2.60
CA LEU A 171 3.37 -4.42 3.82
C LEU A 171 3.87 -5.80 4.26
N ARG A 172 3.00 -6.80 4.27
CA ARG A 172 3.39 -8.17 4.66
C ARG A 172 4.38 -8.78 3.68
N GLN A 173 4.20 -8.55 2.38
CA GLN A 173 5.13 -9.01 1.35
C GLN A 173 6.52 -8.38 1.52
N LEU A 174 6.60 -7.10 1.83
CA LEU A 174 7.86 -6.42 2.10
C LEU A 174 8.59 -7.02 3.31
N ILE A 175 7.87 -7.28 4.39
CA ILE A 175 8.44 -7.90 5.61
C ILE A 175 8.95 -9.31 5.31
N LEU A 176 8.18 -10.13 4.61
CA LEU A 176 8.56 -11.50 4.25
C LEU A 176 9.74 -11.53 3.27
N ALA A 177 9.78 -10.62 2.31
CA ALA A 177 10.92 -10.46 1.40
C ALA A 177 12.20 -10.11 2.17
N GLY A 178 12.10 -9.21 3.17
CA GLY A 178 13.21 -8.89 4.08
C GLY A 178 13.66 -10.08 4.95
N GLN A 179 12.78 -11.06 5.19
CA GLN A 179 13.10 -12.31 5.88
C GLN A 179 13.71 -13.38 4.95
N GLY A 180 13.80 -13.11 3.66
CA GLY A 180 14.38 -14.02 2.69
C GLY A 180 13.36 -14.96 2.00
N SER A 181 12.05 -14.66 2.07
CA SER A 181 11.06 -15.39 1.29
C SER A 181 11.21 -15.08 -0.20
N SER A 182 11.49 -16.10 -1.01
CA SER A 182 11.67 -15.95 -2.46
C SER A 182 10.41 -15.49 -3.17
N ASP A 183 9.25 -16.03 -2.80
CA ASP A 183 7.97 -15.64 -3.39
C ASP A 183 7.62 -14.18 -3.08
N SER A 184 7.84 -13.78 -1.82
CA SER A 184 7.63 -12.39 -1.42
C SER A 184 8.63 -11.45 -2.07
N THR A 185 9.85 -11.92 -2.34
CA THR A 185 10.85 -11.17 -3.12
C THR A 185 10.36 -10.92 -4.54
N VAL A 186 9.83 -11.93 -5.22
CA VAL A 186 9.26 -11.79 -6.58
C VAL A 186 8.05 -10.84 -6.54
N THR A 187 7.18 -10.99 -5.57
CA THR A 187 6.04 -10.08 -5.38
C THR A 187 6.48 -8.64 -5.16
N PHE A 188 7.49 -8.41 -4.31
CA PHE A 188 8.07 -7.09 -4.06
C PHE A 188 8.65 -6.48 -5.33
N LEU A 189 9.44 -7.24 -6.10
CA LEU A 189 9.98 -6.78 -7.37
C LEU A 189 8.87 -6.48 -8.38
N GLY A 190 7.83 -7.30 -8.43
CA GLY A 190 6.64 -7.04 -9.25
C GLY A 190 5.93 -5.73 -8.89
N MET A 191 5.77 -5.44 -7.59
CA MET A 191 5.22 -4.16 -7.13
C MET A 191 6.11 -2.97 -7.52
N LEU A 192 7.44 -3.11 -7.40
CA LEU A 192 8.40 -2.06 -7.78
C LEU A 192 8.34 -1.77 -9.28
N LEU A 193 8.39 -2.82 -10.11
CA LEU A 193 8.29 -2.69 -11.57
C LEU A 193 6.94 -2.15 -12.01
N GLY A 194 5.85 -2.61 -11.40
CA GLY A 194 4.51 -2.11 -11.68
C GLY A 194 4.35 -0.63 -11.34
N ALA A 195 4.90 -0.19 -10.20
CA ALA A 195 4.89 1.22 -9.82
C ALA A 195 5.72 2.07 -10.78
N ALA A 196 6.94 1.62 -11.12
CA ALA A 196 7.80 2.30 -12.09
C ALA A 196 7.11 2.42 -13.46
N PHE A 197 6.50 1.34 -13.94
CA PHE A 197 5.72 1.34 -15.18
C PHE A 197 4.55 2.33 -15.12
N ALA A 198 3.76 2.28 -14.04
CA ALA A 198 2.61 3.16 -13.88
C ALA A 198 3.01 4.66 -13.89
N HIS A 199 4.11 5.01 -13.23
CA HIS A 199 4.59 6.40 -13.23
C HIS A 199 5.18 6.83 -14.57
N ASN A 200 5.99 5.99 -15.22
CA ASN A 200 6.63 6.34 -16.49
C ASN A 200 5.64 6.47 -17.65
N PHE A 201 4.55 5.70 -17.63
CA PHE A 201 3.53 5.73 -18.70
C PHE A 201 2.29 6.54 -18.33
N GLY A 202 2.34 7.36 -17.27
CA GLY A 202 1.24 8.24 -16.88
C GLY A 202 -0.04 7.49 -16.47
N LEU A 203 0.09 6.25 -15.99
CA LEU A 203 -1.06 5.45 -15.52
C LEU A 203 -1.43 5.80 -14.08
N ALA A 204 -0.49 6.37 -13.31
CA ALA A 204 -0.74 6.78 -11.93
C ALA A 204 -1.73 7.95 -11.89
N GLY A 205 -2.64 7.91 -10.91
CA GLY A 205 -3.58 8.99 -10.66
C GLY A 205 -2.89 10.23 -10.09
N ALA A 206 -3.37 11.41 -10.50
CA ALA A 206 -2.95 12.68 -9.92
C ALA A 206 -3.81 13.05 -8.71
N ALA A 207 -3.25 13.78 -7.75
CA ALA A 207 -4.03 14.39 -6.67
C ALA A 207 -4.96 15.49 -7.21
N ALA A 208 -6.09 15.72 -6.53
CA ALA A 208 -6.92 16.88 -6.81
C ALA A 208 -6.16 18.16 -6.43
N LYS A 209 -6.23 19.17 -7.29
CA LYS A 209 -5.69 20.51 -7.02
C LYS A 209 -6.85 21.49 -6.87
N ALA A 210 -6.81 22.33 -5.84
CA ALA A 210 -7.75 23.43 -5.69
C ALA A 210 -7.50 24.48 -6.78
N ALA A 211 -8.55 25.24 -7.12
CA ALA A 211 -8.40 26.40 -8.00
C ALA A 211 -7.46 27.43 -7.37
N THR A 212 -6.57 27.98 -8.17
CA THR A 212 -5.75 29.15 -7.84
C THR A 212 -6.21 30.32 -8.71
N GLU A 213 -5.71 31.53 -8.46
CA GLU A 213 -6.07 32.72 -9.26
C GLU A 213 -5.72 32.56 -10.76
N THR A 214 -4.78 31.66 -11.09
CA THR A 214 -4.27 31.44 -12.45
C THR A 214 -4.66 30.09 -13.05
N GLU A 215 -5.10 29.12 -12.24
CA GLU A 215 -5.41 27.76 -12.70
C GLU A 215 -6.78 27.29 -12.19
N ALA A 216 -7.57 26.67 -13.06
CA ALA A 216 -8.83 26.05 -12.68
C ALA A 216 -8.62 24.83 -11.77
N ALA A 217 -9.58 24.54 -10.90
CA ALA A 217 -9.55 23.35 -10.06
C ALA A 217 -9.47 22.07 -10.91
N VAL A 218 -8.54 21.18 -10.56
CA VAL A 218 -8.38 19.87 -11.22
C VAL A 218 -8.92 18.80 -10.27
N ALA A 219 -9.88 18.01 -10.76
CA ALA A 219 -10.54 16.97 -9.96
C ALA A 219 -9.59 15.83 -9.52
N GLY A 220 -8.42 15.73 -10.12
CA GLY A 220 -7.47 14.64 -9.88
C GLY A 220 -8.00 13.29 -10.36
N GLY A 221 -7.32 12.22 -9.94
CA GLY A 221 -7.66 10.85 -10.28
C GLY A 221 -6.94 10.32 -11.51
N PRO A 222 -7.23 9.06 -11.93
CA PRO A 222 -6.57 8.44 -13.06
C PRO A 222 -6.99 9.09 -14.38
N ALA A 223 -6.00 9.36 -15.24
CA ALA A 223 -6.24 9.74 -16.63
C ALA A 223 -6.85 8.55 -17.42
N THR A 224 -7.22 8.76 -18.67
CA THR A 224 -7.83 7.71 -19.52
C THR A 224 -6.98 6.45 -19.60
N ALA A 225 -5.67 6.60 -19.74
CA ALA A 225 -4.72 5.46 -19.75
C ALA A 225 -4.72 4.71 -18.41
N GLY A 226 -4.76 5.42 -17.27
CA GLY A 226 -4.86 4.82 -15.95
C GLY A 226 -6.17 4.06 -15.74
N LYS A 227 -7.29 4.60 -16.24
CA LYS A 227 -8.60 3.94 -16.21
C LYS A 227 -8.58 2.63 -17.01
N ALA A 228 -8.00 2.67 -18.22
CA ALA A 228 -7.84 1.47 -19.06
C ALA A 228 -6.95 0.42 -18.36
N ALA A 229 -5.88 0.86 -17.70
CA ALA A 229 -5.00 -0.04 -16.94
C ALA A 229 -5.74 -0.73 -15.78
N VAL A 230 -6.59 -0.01 -15.02
CA VAL A 230 -7.39 -0.62 -13.94
C VAL A 230 -8.35 -1.68 -14.51
N ILE A 231 -9.02 -1.39 -15.63
CA ILE A 231 -9.91 -2.35 -16.29
C ILE A 231 -9.11 -3.57 -16.76
N ALA A 232 -7.96 -3.37 -17.40
CA ALA A 232 -7.10 -4.46 -17.85
C ALA A 232 -6.65 -5.34 -16.66
N CYS A 233 -6.25 -4.73 -15.54
CA CYS A 233 -5.91 -5.48 -14.32
C CYS A 233 -7.08 -6.30 -13.78
N ILE A 234 -8.30 -5.77 -13.82
CA ILE A 234 -9.49 -6.52 -13.42
C ILE A 234 -9.69 -7.74 -14.34
N ILE A 235 -9.60 -7.55 -15.66
CA ILE A 235 -9.75 -8.66 -16.63
C ILE A 235 -8.69 -9.74 -16.41
N VAL A 236 -7.45 -9.36 -16.11
CA VAL A 236 -6.37 -10.33 -15.87
C VAL A 236 -6.56 -11.10 -14.56
N LEU A 237 -7.22 -10.49 -13.55
CA LEU A 237 -7.48 -11.15 -12.27
C LEU A 237 -8.64 -12.16 -12.30
N PHE A 238 -9.52 -12.09 -13.29
CA PHE A 238 -10.66 -13.01 -13.49
C PHE A 238 -10.41 -13.98 -14.61
#